data_0e1fc4f30a0e200450094393100ca5a0
#
_entry.id   0e1fc4f30a0e200450094393100ca5a0
#
_cell.length_a   1.000
_cell.length_b   1.000
_cell.length_c   1.000
_cell.angle_alpha   90.00
_cell.angle_beta   90.00
_cell.angle_gamma   90.00
#
_symmetry.space_group_name_H-M   'P 1'
#
loop_
_entity.id
_entity.type
_entity.pdbx_description
1 polymer ?
#
loop_
_entity_poly.entity_id
_entity_poly.type
_entity_poly.pdbx_seq_one_letter_code
_entity_poly.pdbx_strand_id
1 'polypeptide(L)'
;MHKEIWTIGRILQWTEQYFQSKEMDTPRLDGEVLLSHVLGKDRIYLYTHYDQPLIQEELDAFRPLVQQRAKGYSVASITGQKDFMGLTFKVNDKVLIPRPDTESLIEHVLDTYSEDCNIRILDICTGPGTILLSLLHYLPNAVGVGLDISTDALPLARENADSFNLTKRVEFKESDMFSALRGTDEKFDLIVSNPPYIRTGDAKMLSQDVLNEPHIALFGGEDGLVFYRILARECGAYLETNGRVAFEVGYDQAETVRKLLEATGQYSNIQFIADLGGHNRVVTAVYEG
;
A
#
# COMPACT_ATOMS: atom_id res chain seq x y z
N MET A 1 -48.31 -6.95 11.07
CA MET A 1 -46.95 -7.13 11.45
C MET A 1 -46.28 -5.75 11.45
N HIS A 2 -45.87 -5.24 12.61
CA HIS A 2 -45.06 -4.01 12.64
C HIS A 2 -43.74 -4.31 11.93
N LYS A 3 -43.47 -3.63 10.81
CA LYS A 3 -42.19 -3.72 10.12
C LYS A 3 -41.16 -3.16 11.10
N GLU A 4 -40.19 -3.96 11.48
CA GLU A 4 -39.17 -3.54 12.42
C GLU A 4 -38.37 -2.37 11.80
N ILE A 5 -38.30 -1.25 12.52
CA ILE A 5 -37.61 -0.04 12.04
C ILE A 5 -36.11 -0.21 12.38
N TRP A 6 -35.31 -0.23 11.36
CA TRP A 6 -33.86 -0.20 11.50
C TRP A 6 -33.36 1.24 11.64
N THR A 7 -32.74 1.54 12.77
CA THR A 7 -32.05 2.81 12.99
C THR A 7 -30.55 2.61 12.83
N ILE A 8 -29.78 3.71 12.68
CA ILE A 8 -28.30 3.68 12.65
C ILE A 8 -27.75 2.85 13.82
N GLY A 9 -28.21 3.12 15.03
CA GLY A 9 -27.76 2.40 16.22
C GLY A 9 -28.06 0.90 16.18
N ARG A 10 -29.28 0.53 15.76
CA ARG A 10 -29.69 -0.88 15.71
C ARG A 10 -28.91 -1.67 14.66
N ILE A 11 -28.70 -1.10 13.47
CA ILE A 11 -27.95 -1.79 12.42
C ILE A 11 -26.48 -1.93 12.80
N LEU A 12 -25.88 -0.93 13.45
CA LEU A 12 -24.50 -1.01 13.93
C LEU A 12 -24.34 -2.06 15.03
N GLN A 13 -25.28 -2.15 16.00
CA GLN A 13 -25.26 -3.21 17.00
C GLN A 13 -25.37 -4.61 16.39
N TRP A 14 -26.28 -4.78 15.45
CA TRP A 14 -26.45 -6.06 14.76
C TRP A 14 -25.19 -6.43 13.96
N THR A 15 -24.62 -5.47 13.21
CA THR A 15 -23.42 -5.69 12.41
C THR A 15 -22.22 -6.03 13.29
N GLU A 16 -22.05 -5.34 14.41
CA GLU A 16 -21.00 -5.63 15.39
C GLU A 16 -21.09 -7.06 15.91
N GLN A 17 -22.28 -7.49 16.37
CA GLN A 17 -22.50 -8.87 16.83
C GLN A 17 -22.25 -9.89 15.72
N TYR A 18 -22.67 -9.59 14.50
CA TYR A 18 -22.45 -10.46 13.35
C TYR A 18 -20.95 -10.60 13.04
N PHE A 19 -20.20 -9.52 13.02
CA PHE A 19 -18.75 -9.53 12.79
C PHE A 19 -17.98 -10.17 13.95
N GLN A 20 -18.40 -9.99 15.20
CA GLN A 20 -17.86 -10.72 16.35
C GLN A 20 -18.04 -12.23 16.18
N SER A 21 -19.19 -12.69 15.70
CA SER A 21 -19.44 -14.11 15.41
C SER A 21 -18.56 -14.68 14.29
N LYS A 22 -17.90 -13.80 13.51
CA LYS A 22 -16.94 -14.12 12.46
C LYS A 22 -15.48 -13.91 12.89
N GLU A 23 -15.24 -13.67 14.18
CA GLU A 23 -13.93 -13.50 14.78
C GLU A 23 -13.11 -12.37 14.13
N MET A 24 -13.79 -11.27 13.72
CA MET A 24 -13.12 -10.11 13.14
C MET A 24 -12.48 -9.24 14.22
N ASP A 25 -11.31 -8.67 13.94
CA ASP A 25 -10.53 -7.89 14.91
C ASP A 25 -11.19 -6.55 15.28
N THR A 26 -11.88 -5.90 14.34
CA THR A 26 -12.45 -4.56 14.51
C THR A 26 -13.94 -4.49 14.16
N PRO A 27 -14.78 -5.34 14.77
CA PRO A 27 -16.17 -5.56 14.33
C PRO A 27 -17.02 -4.29 14.36
N ARG A 28 -16.86 -3.46 15.39
CA ARG A 28 -17.58 -2.19 15.53
C ARG A 28 -17.10 -1.15 14.53
N LEU A 29 -15.78 -0.97 14.43
CA LEU A 29 -15.18 -0.01 13.51
C LEU A 29 -15.52 -0.33 12.05
N ASP A 30 -15.43 -1.59 11.66
CA ASP A 30 -15.75 -2.04 10.30
C ASP A 30 -17.20 -1.71 9.95
N GLY A 31 -18.14 -2.01 10.84
CA GLY A 31 -19.55 -1.66 10.64
C GLY A 31 -19.80 -0.16 10.48
N GLU A 32 -19.13 0.65 11.31
CA GLU A 32 -19.24 2.11 11.25
C GLU A 32 -18.69 2.68 9.94
N VAL A 33 -17.51 2.21 9.49
CA VAL A 33 -16.90 2.68 8.24
C VAL A 33 -17.77 2.30 7.04
N LEU A 34 -18.27 1.05 6.99
CA LEU A 34 -19.14 0.60 5.91
C LEU A 34 -20.47 1.38 5.88
N LEU A 35 -21.06 1.66 7.04
CA LEU A 35 -22.31 2.45 7.09
C LEU A 35 -22.08 3.91 6.73
N SER A 36 -20.98 4.50 7.20
CA SER A 36 -20.56 5.86 6.81
C SER A 36 -20.40 5.98 5.29
N HIS A 37 -19.79 4.98 4.66
CA HIS A 37 -19.63 4.93 3.21
C HIS A 37 -20.98 4.92 2.48
N VAL A 38 -21.93 4.08 2.92
CA VAL A 38 -23.28 4.01 2.32
C VAL A 38 -24.04 5.32 2.47
N LEU A 39 -23.95 5.95 3.64
CA LEU A 39 -24.68 7.19 3.93
C LEU A 39 -23.99 8.43 3.33
N GLY A 40 -22.73 8.33 2.86
CA GLY A 40 -21.92 9.48 2.44
C GLY A 40 -21.71 10.47 3.59
N LYS A 41 -21.58 9.96 4.84
CA LYS A 41 -21.40 10.74 6.07
C LYS A 41 -20.16 10.29 6.81
N ASP A 42 -19.61 11.16 7.66
CA ASP A 42 -18.53 10.79 8.58
C ASP A 42 -19.04 9.91 9.74
N ARG A 43 -18.11 9.30 10.47
CA ARG A 43 -18.46 8.45 11.62
C ARG A 43 -19.08 9.23 12.77
N ILE A 44 -18.79 10.53 12.92
CA ILE A 44 -19.37 11.39 13.96
C ILE A 44 -20.88 11.53 13.73
N TYR A 45 -21.29 11.62 12.47
CA TYR A 45 -22.72 11.65 12.11
C TYR A 45 -23.48 10.45 12.66
N LEU A 46 -22.90 9.23 12.62
CA LEU A 46 -23.56 8.02 13.10
C LEU A 46 -23.88 8.10 14.62
N TYR A 47 -23.02 8.73 15.40
CA TYR A 47 -23.21 8.90 16.84
C TYR A 47 -24.24 10.00 17.16
N THR A 48 -24.24 11.08 16.39
CA THR A 48 -25.16 12.20 16.61
C THR A 48 -26.56 11.93 16.10
N HIS A 49 -26.73 10.93 15.22
CA HIS A 49 -28.00 10.54 14.60
C HIS A 49 -28.37 9.06 14.87
N TYR A 50 -27.99 8.57 16.05
CA TYR A 50 -28.08 7.16 16.43
C TYR A 50 -29.49 6.56 16.28
N ASP A 51 -30.52 7.35 16.57
CA ASP A 51 -31.93 6.94 16.49
C ASP A 51 -32.58 7.22 15.12
N GLN A 52 -31.81 7.77 14.15
CA GLN A 52 -32.30 8.03 12.81
C GLN A 52 -32.67 6.73 12.11
N PRO A 53 -33.92 6.61 11.59
CA PRO A 53 -34.29 5.47 10.77
C PRO A 53 -33.56 5.44 9.44
N LEU A 54 -33.15 4.24 9.02
CA LEU A 54 -32.59 3.99 7.69
C LEU A 54 -33.70 3.65 6.70
N ILE A 55 -33.60 4.17 5.50
CA ILE A 55 -34.51 3.84 4.40
C ILE A 55 -34.11 2.49 3.77
N GLN A 56 -35.03 1.93 2.98
CA GLN A 56 -34.80 0.60 2.40
C GLN A 56 -33.60 0.56 1.45
N GLU A 57 -33.40 1.63 0.68
CA GLU A 57 -32.29 1.80 -0.26
C GLU A 57 -30.92 1.77 0.46
N GLU A 58 -30.82 2.40 1.63
CA GLU A 58 -29.60 2.39 2.46
C GLU A 58 -29.33 0.99 3.02
N LEU A 59 -30.37 0.29 3.48
CA LEU A 59 -30.24 -1.09 3.97
C LEU A 59 -29.84 -2.05 2.85
N ASP A 60 -30.40 -1.89 1.66
CA ASP A 60 -30.10 -2.72 0.50
C ASP A 60 -28.68 -2.46 -0.03
N ALA A 61 -28.17 -1.22 0.06
CA ALA A 61 -26.79 -0.88 -0.24
C ALA A 61 -25.81 -1.39 0.82
N PHE A 62 -26.17 -1.35 2.11
CA PHE A 62 -25.31 -1.77 3.21
C PHE A 62 -25.12 -3.30 3.29
N ARG A 63 -26.17 -4.06 3.05
CA ARG A 63 -26.16 -5.53 3.16
C ARG A 63 -25.03 -6.23 2.36
N PRO A 64 -24.81 -5.94 1.06
CA PRO A 64 -23.74 -6.57 0.29
C PRO A 64 -22.37 -6.24 0.85
N LEU A 65 -22.12 -5.04 1.38
CA LEU A 65 -20.84 -4.65 1.96
C LEU A 65 -20.54 -5.48 3.23
N VAL A 66 -21.55 -5.66 4.10
CA VAL A 66 -21.44 -6.53 5.28
C VAL A 66 -21.15 -7.98 4.87
N GLN A 67 -21.77 -8.47 3.80
CA GLN A 67 -21.52 -9.82 3.29
C GLN A 67 -20.12 -9.98 2.72
N GLN A 68 -19.59 -8.97 2.01
CA GLN A 68 -18.21 -8.99 1.51
C GLN A 68 -17.21 -8.98 2.68
N ARG A 69 -17.44 -8.12 3.68
CA ARG A 69 -16.59 -8.10 4.88
C ARG A 69 -16.60 -9.44 5.60
N ALA A 70 -17.78 -10.06 5.74
CA ALA A 70 -17.93 -11.39 6.35
C ALA A 70 -17.22 -12.52 5.57
N LYS A 71 -16.89 -12.33 4.28
CA LYS A 71 -16.06 -13.23 3.47
C LYS A 71 -14.57 -12.93 3.59
N GLY A 72 -14.18 -11.97 4.43
CA GLY A 72 -12.79 -11.60 4.68
C GLY A 72 -12.24 -10.50 3.78
N TYR A 73 -13.02 -9.86 2.90
CA TYR A 73 -12.52 -8.69 2.17
C TYR A 73 -12.25 -7.53 3.14
N SER A 74 -11.16 -6.80 2.95
CA SER A 74 -10.84 -5.64 3.77
C SER A 74 -11.87 -4.51 3.57
N VAL A 75 -12.09 -3.70 4.61
CA VAL A 75 -12.99 -2.53 4.51
C VAL A 75 -12.53 -1.59 3.40
N ALA A 76 -11.22 -1.38 3.25
CA ALA A 76 -10.66 -0.54 2.19
C ALA A 76 -10.99 -1.06 0.79
N SER A 77 -10.81 -2.37 0.55
CA SER A 77 -11.17 -3.01 -0.72
C SER A 77 -12.67 -2.90 -1.02
N ILE A 78 -13.54 -3.02 0.00
CA ILE A 78 -14.99 -2.92 -0.13
C ILE A 78 -15.44 -1.48 -0.44
N THR A 79 -14.86 -0.49 0.24
CA THR A 79 -15.19 0.94 0.05
C THR A 79 -14.50 1.57 -1.14
N GLY A 80 -13.46 0.91 -1.66
CA GLY A 80 -12.67 1.39 -2.78
C GLY A 80 -11.68 2.50 -2.41
N GLN A 81 -11.46 2.75 -1.11
CA GLN A 81 -10.62 3.86 -0.65
C GLN A 81 -9.77 3.47 0.57
N LYS A 82 -8.57 4.03 0.64
CA LYS A 82 -7.64 3.92 1.77
C LYS A 82 -6.93 5.23 2.01
N ASP A 83 -7.06 5.76 3.23
CA ASP A 83 -6.26 6.91 3.65
C ASP A 83 -4.84 6.45 3.98
N PHE A 84 -3.85 7.18 3.46
CA PHE A 84 -2.44 6.90 3.62
C PHE A 84 -1.64 8.19 3.39
N MET A 85 -0.69 8.53 4.29
CA MET A 85 0.12 9.76 4.18
C MET A 85 -0.72 11.02 3.93
N GLY A 86 -1.89 11.17 4.57
CA GLY A 86 -2.78 12.31 4.39
C GLY A 86 -3.50 12.39 3.04
N LEU A 87 -3.35 11.39 2.17
CA LEU A 87 -4.02 11.26 0.87
C LEU A 87 -5.04 10.12 0.90
N THR A 88 -6.12 10.24 0.14
CA THR A 88 -7.11 9.16 -0.02
C THR A 88 -6.87 8.44 -1.34
N PHE A 89 -6.24 7.27 -1.28
CA PHE A 89 -5.97 6.42 -2.43
C PHE A 89 -7.20 5.60 -2.82
N LYS A 90 -7.47 5.50 -4.11
CA LYS A 90 -8.35 4.47 -4.66
C LYS A 90 -7.65 3.12 -4.57
N VAL A 91 -8.37 2.12 -4.10
CA VAL A 91 -7.90 0.73 -3.95
C VAL A 91 -9.02 -0.25 -4.33
N ASN A 92 -8.66 -1.50 -4.57
CA ASN A 92 -9.62 -2.59 -4.81
C ASN A 92 -9.00 -3.94 -4.40
N ASP A 93 -9.66 -5.04 -4.71
CA ASP A 93 -9.21 -6.41 -4.42
C ASP A 93 -8.09 -6.92 -5.36
N LYS A 94 -7.57 -6.08 -6.25
CA LYS A 94 -6.51 -6.43 -7.22
C LYS A 94 -5.17 -5.76 -6.95
N VAL A 95 -5.05 -5.05 -5.83
CA VAL A 95 -3.82 -4.39 -5.40
C VAL A 95 -3.54 -4.66 -3.93
N LEU A 96 -2.27 -4.52 -3.54
CA LEU A 96 -1.92 -4.44 -2.12
C LEU A 96 -2.59 -3.20 -1.52
N ILE A 97 -3.33 -3.38 -0.44
CA ILE A 97 -3.89 -2.24 0.31
C ILE A 97 -2.74 -1.54 1.06
N PRO A 98 -2.58 -0.21 0.94
CA PRO A 98 -1.52 0.54 1.61
C PRO A 98 -1.45 0.24 3.12
N ARG A 99 -0.25 -0.12 3.60
CA ARG A 99 0.01 -0.47 5.01
C ARG A 99 0.63 0.70 5.76
N PRO A 100 0.27 0.94 7.03
CA PRO A 100 0.89 2.00 7.83
C PRO A 100 2.42 1.88 7.93
N ASP A 101 2.95 0.66 7.97
CA ASP A 101 4.39 0.42 8.06
C ASP A 101 5.17 1.00 6.88
N THR A 102 4.57 1.08 5.69
CA THR A 102 5.14 1.67 4.49
C THR A 102 5.37 3.19 4.64
N GLU A 103 4.64 3.87 5.55
CA GLU A 103 4.84 5.29 5.83
C GLU A 103 6.28 5.58 6.29
N SER A 104 6.91 4.66 7.03
CA SER A 104 8.30 4.79 7.50
C SER A 104 9.31 4.93 6.35
N LEU A 105 9.04 4.29 5.19
CA LEU A 105 9.87 4.43 3.99
C LEU A 105 9.75 5.85 3.43
N ILE A 106 8.53 6.34 3.33
CA ILE A 106 8.25 7.67 2.76
C ILE A 106 8.80 8.77 3.67
N GLU A 107 8.54 8.69 4.98
CA GLU A 107 9.07 9.64 5.96
C GLU A 107 10.59 9.71 5.91
N HIS A 108 11.28 8.56 5.86
CA HIS A 108 12.75 8.53 5.71
C HIS A 108 13.23 9.23 4.43
N VAL A 109 12.54 9.03 3.31
CA VAL A 109 12.90 9.71 2.04
C VAL A 109 12.68 11.22 2.18
N LEU A 110 11.56 11.65 2.76
CA LEU A 110 11.26 13.07 2.96
C LEU A 110 12.25 13.75 3.92
N ASP A 111 12.76 13.01 4.93
CA ASP A 111 13.82 13.51 5.82
C ASP A 111 15.20 13.58 5.13
N THR A 112 15.40 12.80 4.06
CA THR A 112 16.67 12.73 3.33
C THR A 112 16.79 13.82 2.26
N TYR A 113 15.68 14.17 1.63
CA TYR A 113 15.65 15.12 0.52
C TYR A 113 14.94 16.41 0.92
N SER A 114 15.46 17.57 0.50
CA SER A 114 14.77 18.84 0.71
C SER A 114 13.50 18.93 -0.15
N GLU A 115 12.48 19.64 0.33
CA GLU A 115 11.19 19.78 -0.36
C GLU A 115 11.32 20.34 -1.79
N ASP A 116 12.31 21.18 -2.03
CA ASP A 116 12.58 21.81 -3.35
C ASP A 116 13.53 21.01 -4.24
N CYS A 117 13.93 19.77 -3.84
CA CYS A 117 14.83 18.94 -4.62
C CYS A 117 14.23 18.57 -6.00
N ASN A 118 15.11 18.51 -7.00
CA ASN A 118 14.79 18.04 -8.34
C ASN A 118 15.36 16.64 -8.50
N ILE A 119 14.61 15.61 -8.10
CA ILE A 119 15.03 14.22 -8.19
C ILE A 119 14.12 13.42 -9.10
N ARG A 120 14.69 12.39 -9.67
CA ARG A 120 13.98 11.39 -10.46
C ARG A 120 13.85 10.10 -9.68
N ILE A 121 12.64 9.65 -9.42
CA ILE A 121 12.33 8.50 -8.57
C ILE A 121 11.85 7.34 -9.43
N LEU A 122 12.38 6.13 -9.16
CA LEU A 122 11.87 4.87 -9.69
C LEU A 122 11.20 4.09 -8.57
N ASP A 123 9.96 3.68 -8.76
CA ASP A 123 9.22 2.82 -7.84
C ASP A 123 8.99 1.44 -8.50
N ILE A 124 9.64 0.42 -7.96
CA ILE A 124 9.52 -0.96 -8.43
C ILE A 124 8.47 -1.69 -7.60
N CYS A 125 7.56 -2.41 -8.26
CA CYS A 125 6.35 -2.98 -7.66
C CYS A 125 5.43 -1.88 -7.09
N THR A 126 5.16 -0.87 -7.93
CA THR A 126 4.47 0.36 -7.51
C THR A 126 3.03 0.14 -7.03
N GLY A 127 2.37 -0.96 -7.43
CA GLY A 127 0.99 -1.27 -7.06
C GLY A 127 0.02 -0.15 -7.46
N PRO A 128 -0.82 0.36 -6.54
CA PRO A 128 -1.71 1.50 -6.80
C PRO A 128 -0.98 2.85 -6.83
N GLY A 129 0.35 2.85 -6.84
CA GLY A 129 1.18 4.06 -6.87
C GLY A 129 1.44 4.66 -5.49
N THR A 130 1.22 3.92 -4.42
CA THR A 130 1.19 4.45 -3.04
C THR A 130 2.46 5.18 -2.65
N ILE A 131 3.64 4.57 -2.82
CA ILE A 131 4.93 5.18 -2.43
C ILE A 131 5.24 6.34 -3.36
N LEU A 132 5.25 6.10 -4.66
CA LEU A 132 5.64 7.09 -5.65
C LEU A 132 4.77 8.35 -5.59
N LEU A 133 3.46 8.19 -5.58
CA LEU A 133 2.54 9.33 -5.59
C LEU A 133 2.57 10.12 -4.29
N SER A 134 2.79 9.46 -3.14
CA SER A 134 3.00 10.14 -1.87
C SER A 134 4.29 10.98 -1.91
N LEU A 135 5.40 10.42 -2.39
CA LEU A 135 6.66 11.16 -2.55
C LEU A 135 6.49 12.34 -3.50
N LEU A 136 5.85 12.16 -4.66
CA LEU A 136 5.61 13.24 -5.61
C LEU A 136 4.66 14.31 -5.06
N HIS A 137 3.76 13.97 -4.15
CA HIS A 137 2.89 14.96 -3.49
C HIS A 137 3.69 15.90 -2.60
N TYR A 138 4.61 15.36 -1.79
CA TYR A 138 5.40 16.14 -0.83
C TYR A 138 6.69 16.72 -1.43
N LEU A 139 7.15 16.24 -2.59
CA LEU A 139 8.31 16.75 -3.32
C LEU A 139 7.85 17.37 -4.65
N PRO A 140 7.47 18.67 -4.67
CA PRO A 140 6.75 19.27 -5.79
C PRO A 140 7.56 19.31 -7.10
N ASN A 141 8.90 19.31 -7.04
CA ASN A 141 9.78 19.33 -8.21
C ASN A 141 10.25 17.93 -8.65
N ALA A 142 9.98 16.89 -7.85
CA ALA A 142 10.34 15.53 -8.22
C ALA A 142 9.46 14.99 -9.35
N VAL A 143 10.04 14.09 -10.15
CA VAL A 143 9.33 13.32 -11.18
C VAL A 143 9.60 11.83 -10.98
N GLY A 144 8.74 10.96 -11.51
CA GLY A 144 8.93 9.53 -11.24
C GLY A 144 8.42 8.61 -12.32
N VAL A 145 8.90 7.38 -12.22
CA VAL A 145 8.46 6.23 -13.01
C VAL A 145 8.04 5.11 -12.05
N GLY A 146 6.82 4.61 -12.20
CA GLY A 146 6.32 3.45 -11.47
C GLY A 146 6.29 2.22 -12.36
N LEU A 147 6.87 1.13 -11.91
CA LEU A 147 6.89 -0.15 -12.62
C LEU A 147 6.10 -1.19 -11.85
N ASP A 148 5.23 -1.92 -12.53
CA ASP A 148 4.51 -3.07 -11.98
C ASP A 148 4.23 -4.10 -13.06
N ILE A 149 4.23 -5.36 -12.68
CA ILE A 149 3.85 -6.46 -13.60
C ILE A 149 2.34 -6.59 -13.73
N SER A 150 1.58 -6.04 -12.77
CA SER A 150 0.13 -6.16 -12.71
C SER A 150 -0.56 -5.18 -13.65
N THR A 151 -1.18 -5.70 -14.70
CA THR A 151 -2.02 -4.91 -15.62
C THR A 151 -3.30 -4.38 -14.96
N ASP A 152 -3.69 -4.93 -13.81
CA ASP A 152 -4.82 -4.45 -13.00
C ASP A 152 -4.42 -3.30 -12.06
N ALA A 153 -3.17 -3.28 -11.57
CA ALA A 153 -2.68 -2.23 -10.66
C ALA A 153 -2.39 -0.91 -11.38
N LEU A 154 -1.79 -0.96 -12.56
CA LEU A 154 -1.38 0.24 -13.31
C LEU A 154 -2.52 1.19 -13.69
N PRO A 155 -3.70 0.76 -14.12
CA PRO A 155 -4.84 1.64 -14.31
C PRO A 155 -5.21 2.38 -13.03
N LEU A 156 -5.23 1.69 -11.90
CA LEU A 156 -5.56 2.27 -10.60
C LEU A 156 -4.50 3.30 -10.15
N ALA A 157 -3.21 3.02 -10.39
CA ALA A 157 -2.13 3.98 -10.15
C ALA A 157 -2.31 5.26 -10.98
N ARG A 158 -2.72 5.14 -12.25
CA ARG A 158 -3.03 6.30 -13.10
C ARG A 158 -4.24 7.09 -12.60
N GLU A 159 -5.29 6.41 -12.14
CA GLU A 159 -6.45 7.07 -11.54
C GLU A 159 -6.08 7.81 -10.26
N ASN A 160 -5.20 7.25 -9.42
CA ASN A 160 -4.67 7.92 -8.24
C ASN A 160 -3.83 9.15 -8.62
N ALA A 161 -2.95 9.02 -9.62
CA ALA A 161 -2.17 10.14 -10.11
C ALA A 161 -3.04 11.29 -10.64
N ASP A 162 -4.13 10.96 -11.34
CA ASP A 162 -5.10 11.96 -11.80
C ASP A 162 -5.81 12.65 -10.63
N SER A 163 -6.26 11.87 -9.65
CA SER A 163 -6.93 12.38 -8.44
C SER A 163 -6.06 13.35 -7.65
N PHE A 164 -4.73 13.16 -7.67
CA PHE A 164 -3.75 14.03 -7.00
C PHE A 164 -3.14 15.10 -7.90
N ASN A 165 -3.57 15.23 -9.18
CA ASN A 165 -3.02 16.15 -10.18
C ASN A 165 -1.53 15.91 -10.48
N LEU A 166 -1.07 14.66 -10.42
CA LEU A 166 0.33 14.25 -10.62
C LEU A 166 0.64 13.68 -12.02
N THR A 167 -0.34 13.56 -12.90
CA THR A 167 -0.21 12.90 -14.22
C THR A 167 0.92 13.44 -15.10
N LYS A 168 1.31 14.70 -14.93
CA LYS A 168 2.42 15.32 -15.70
C LYS A 168 3.80 15.01 -15.12
N ARG A 169 3.87 14.46 -13.90
CA ARG A 169 5.12 14.20 -13.18
C ARG A 169 5.41 12.72 -12.97
N VAL A 170 4.51 11.84 -13.43
CA VAL A 170 4.64 10.40 -13.25
C VAL A 170 4.33 9.66 -14.54
N GLU A 171 5.09 8.60 -14.80
CA GLU A 171 4.84 7.62 -15.84
C GLU A 171 4.69 6.22 -15.20
N PHE A 172 3.70 5.43 -15.64
CA PHE A 172 3.53 4.05 -15.20
C PHE A 172 3.69 3.09 -16.38
N LYS A 173 4.59 2.10 -16.21
CA LYS A 173 4.93 1.09 -17.22
C LYS A 173 4.70 -0.31 -16.68
N GLU A 174 4.14 -1.19 -17.53
CA GLU A 174 4.14 -2.64 -17.24
C GLU A 174 5.55 -3.17 -17.32
N SER A 175 6.00 -3.86 -16.28
CA SER A 175 7.36 -4.36 -16.18
C SER A 175 7.49 -5.52 -15.19
N ASP A 176 8.09 -6.60 -15.62
CA ASP A 176 8.64 -7.60 -14.71
C ASP A 176 9.99 -7.04 -14.20
N MET A 177 9.97 -6.53 -12.96
CA MET A 177 11.07 -5.78 -12.35
C MET A 177 11.58 -4.67 -13.30
N PHE A 178 12.82 -4.78 -13.77
CA PHE A 178 13.47 -3.79 -14.62
C PHE A 178 13.27 -4.02 -16.13
N SER A 179 12.43 -4.96 -16.54
CA SER A 179 12.32 -5.37 -17.96
C SER A 179 11.99 -4.23 -18.91
N ALA A 180 11.15 -3.27 -18.49
CA ALA A 180 10.78 -2.10 -19.29
C ALA A 180 11.91 -1.05 -19.43
N LEU A 181 12.98 -1.16 -18.65
CA LEU A 181 14.13 -0.26 -18.71
C LEU A 181 15.31 -0.85 -19.47
N ARG A 182 15.25 -2.12 -19.86
CA ARG A 182 16.36 -2.78 -20.57
C ARG A 182 16.65 -2.10 -21.92
N GLY A 183 17.92 -1.75 -22.14
CA GLY A 183 18.35 -1.07 -23.35
C GLY A 183 18.05 0.43 -23.38
N THR A 184 17.62 1.00 -22.25
CA THR A 184 17.54 2.45 -22.07
C THR A 184 18.73 2.97 -21.26
N ASP A 185 19.03 4.27 -21.42
CA ASP A 185 20.04 4.98 -20.61
C ASP A 185 19.40 5.72 -19.42
N GLU A 186 18.20 5.29 -19.00
CA GLU A 186 17.46 5.95 -17.92
C GLU A 186 18.20 5.81 -16.57
N LYS A 187 18.35 6.91 -15.86
CA LYS A 187 18.95 6.98 -14.52
C LYS A 187 18.04 7.67 -13.54
N PHE A 188 18.16 7.30 -12.27
CA PHE A 188 17.34 7.77 -11.17
C PHE A 188 18.21 8.15 -9.97
N ASP A 189 17.79 9.20 -9.26
CA ASP A 189 18.43 9.63 -8.01
C ASP A 189 18.01 8.72 -6.83
N LEU A 190 16.81 8.15 -6.93
CA LEU A 190 16.24 7.29 -5.89
C LEU A 190 15.49 6.12 -6.52
N ILE A 191 15.73 4.91 -6.04
CA ILE A 191 14.92 3.72 -6.33
C ILE A 191 14.26 3.26 -5.04
N VAL A 192 12.93 3.22 -5.03
CA VAL A 192 12.12 2.69 -3.93
C VAL A 192 11.44 1.41 -4.34
N SER A 193 11.11 0.56 -3.38
CA SER A 193 10.28 -0.62 -3.62
C SER A 193 9.66 -1.14 -2.33
N ASN A 194 8.41 -1.54 -2.41
CA ASN A 194 7.79 -2.47 -1.48
C ASN A 194 7.46 -3.77 -2.24
N PRO A 195 8.45 -4.66 -2.46
CA PRO A 195 8.23 -5.85 -3.26
C PRO A 195 7.51 -6.93 -2.44
N PRO A 196 6.92 -7.94 -3.07
CA PRO A 196 6.39 -9.10 -2.36
C PRO A 196 7.49 -9.79 -1.55
N TYR A 197 7.29 -9.97 -0.25
CA TYR A 197 8.32 -10.50 0.65
C TYR A 197 7.83 -11.64 1.58
N ILE A 198 6.57 -12.01 1.52
CA ILE A 198 6.05 -13.08 2.37
C ILE A 198 6.54 -14.42 1.83
N ARG A 199 7.04 -15.28 2.74
CA ARG A 199 7.44 -16.64 2.38
C ARG A 199 6.21 -17.46 1.98
N THR A 200 6.32 -18.26 0.94
CA THR A 200 5.20 -19.11 0.47
C THR A 200 4.68 -20.03 1.58
N GLY A 201 5.57 -20.50 2.47
CA GLY A 201 5.21 -21.35 3.61
C GLY A 201 4.39 -20.66 4.68
N ASP A 202 4.44 -19.32 4.78
CA ASP A 202 3.79 -18.54 5.83
C ASP A 202 2.34 -18.16 5.49
N ALA A 203 1.83 -18.56 4.33
CA ALA A 203 0.45 -18.27 3.89
C ALA A 203 -0.61 -18.63 4.94
N LYS A 204 -0.40 -19.69 5.70
CA LYS A 204 -1.33 -20.16 6.76
C LYS A 204 -1.38 -19.25 7.99
N MET A 205 -0.42 -18.35 8.14
CA MET A 205 -0.32 -17.41 9.25
C MET A 205 -0.98 -16.06 8.95
N LEU A 206 -1.38 -15.85 7.69
CA LEU A 206 -1.99 -14.62 7.23
C LEU A 206 -3.48 -14.61 7.57
N SER A 207 -3.99 -13.43 7.92
CA SER A 207 -5.42 -13.20 8.08
C SER A 207 -6.16 -13.33 6.74
N GLN A 208 -7.46 -13.60 6.80
CA GLN A 208 -8.26 -13.83 5.59
C GLN A 208 -8.35 -12.59 4.69
N ASP A 209 -8.29 -11.39 5.25
CA ASP A 209 -8.31 -10.14 4.48
C ASP A 209 -7.03 -9.94 3.68
N VAL A 210 -5.87 -10.33 4.22
CA VAL A 210 -4.60 -10.35 3.48
C VAL A 210 -4.62 -11.44 2.40
N LEU A 211 -5.14 -12.63 2.69
CA LEU A 211 -5.24 -13.72 1.70
C LEU A 211 -6.17 -13.40 0.52
N ASN A 212 -7.11 -12.48 0.70
CA ASN A 212 -7.99 -11.99 -0.36
C ASN A 212 -7.34 -10.90 -1.25
N GLU A 213 -6.13 -10.44 -0.91
CA GLU A 213 -5.33 -9.58 -1.77
C GLU A 213 -4.58 -10.40 -2.83
N PRO A 214 -4.09 -9.80 -3.93
CA PRO A 214 -3.42 -10.56 -4.99
C PRO A 214 -2.18 -11.28 -4.49
N HIS A 215 -2.09 -12.58 -4.71
CA HIS A 215 -0.95 -13.39 -4.31
C HIS A 215 0.38 -12.90 -4.90
N ILE A 216 0.34 -12.33 -6.11
CA ILE A 216 1.50 -11.73 -6.77
C ILE A 216 2.06 -10.53 -6.01
N ALA A 217 1.23 -9.84 -5.23
CA ALA A 217 1.63 -8.70 -4.41
C ALA A 217 2.14 -9.12 -3.02
N LEU A 218 1.99 -10.39 -2.63
CA LEU A 218 2.30 -10.86 -1.28
C LEU A 218 3.55 -11.73 -1.21
N PHE A 219 3.69 -12.72 -2.12
CA PHE A 219 4.65 -13.79 -1.95
C PHE A 219 5.96 -13.55 -2.70
N GLY A 220 7.07 -13.50 -1.93
CA GLY A 220 8.45 -13.33 -2.40
C GLY A 220 9.22 -14.64 -2.62
N GLY A 221 8.49 -15.77 -2.81
CA GLY A 221 9.10 -17.09 -2.99
C GLY A 221 9.27 -17.87 -1.68
N GLU A 222 10.04 -18.97 -1.72
CA GLU A 222 10.18 -19.88 -0.58
C GLU A 222 10.78 -19.20 0.65
N ASP A 223 11.75 -18.31 0.44
CA ASP A 223 12.44 -17.58 1.52
C ASP A 223 12.04 -16.08 1.60
N GLY A 224 11.15 -15.62 0.72
CA GLY A 224 10.68 -14.24 0.69
C GLY A 224 11.69 -13.24 0.13
N LEU A 225 12.78 -13.70 -0.51
CA LEU A 225 13.91 -12.85 -0.90
C LEU A 225 14.15 -12.78 -2.41
N VAL A 226 13.28 -13.36 -3.22
CA VAL A 226 13.46 -13.42 -4.68
C VAL A 226 13.66 -12.03 -5.27
N PHE A 227 12.79 -11.09 -4.92
CA PHE A 227 12.83 -9.73 -5.46
C PHE A 227 14.00 -8.91 -4.93
N TYR A 228 14.39 -9.09 -3.67
CA TYR A 228 15.56 -8.39 -3.11
C TYR A 228 16.88 -8.80 -3.78
N ARG A 229 17.01 -10.07 -4.21
CA ARG A 229 18.17 -10.51 -5.00
C ARG A 229 18.24 -9.82 -6.35
N ILE A 230 17.09 -9.58 -6.98
CA ILE A 230 17.01 -8.85 -8.25
C ILE A 230 17.32 -7.37 -8.01
N LEU A 231 16.69 -6.74 -7.03
CA LEU A 231 16.90 -5.34 -6.68
C LEU A 231 18.38 -5.06 -6.36
N ALA A 232 19.00 -5.85 -5.48
CA ALA A 232 20.41 -5.67 -5.12
C ALA A 232 21.33 -5.74 -6.33
N ARG A 233 21.06 -6.65 -7.27
CA ARG A 233 21.91 -6.88 -8.45
C ARG A 233 21.69 -5.82 -9.55
N GLU A 234 20.45 -5.36 -9.76
CA GLU A 234 20.09 -4.62 -10.97
C GLU A 234 19.90 -3.11 -10.72
N CYS A 235 19.59 -2.65 -9.50
CA CYS A 235 19.38 -1.21 -9.21
C CYS A 235 20.57 -0.35 -9.62
N GLY A 236 21.80 -0.78 -9.38
CA GLY A 236 23.00 -0.01 -9.72
C GLY A 236 23.09 0.36 -11.20
N ALA A 237 22.56 -0.48 -12.09
CA ALA A 237 22.51 -0.15 -13.52
C ALA A 237 21.63 1.07 -13.86
N TYR A 238 20.72 1.42 -12.97
CA TYR A 238 19.73 2.50 -13.17
C TYR A 238 19.87 3.65 -12.16
N LEU A 239 20.86 3.61 -11.27
CA LEU A 239 21.12 4.71 -10.33
C LEU A 239 22.14 5.70 -10.90
N GLU A 240 21.93 6.97 -10.60
CA GLU A 240 22.97 7.97 -10.68
C GLU A 240 24.05 7.71 -9.61
N THR A 241 25.28 8.20 -9.82
CA THR A 241 26.32 8.14 -8.78
C THR A 241 25.86 8.89 -7.52
N ASN A 242 26.01 8.32 -6.36
CA ASN A 242 25.42 8.74 -5.08
C ASN A 242 23.88 8.65 -5.02
N GLY A 243 23.25 8.05 -6.02
CA GLY A 243 21.84 7.70 -5.94
C GLY A 243 21.55 6.74 -4.80
N ARG A 244 20.30 6.65 -4.38
CA ARG A 244 19.90 5.90 -3.19
C ARG A 244 18.92 4.80 -3.51
N VAL A 245 18.90 3.79 -2.67
CA VAL A 245 17.83 2.79 -2.62
C VAL A 245 17.14 2.86 -1.26
N ALA A 246 15.82 2.59 -1.24
CA ALA A 246 15.04 2.39 -0.03
C ALA A 246 14.01 1.28 -0.27
N PHE A 247 14.15 0.17 0.42
CA PHE A 247 13.29 -1.01 0.26
C PHE A 247 12.57 -1.34 1.55
N GLU A 248 11.24 -1.46 1.48
CA GLU A 248 10.48 -2.06 2.56
C GLU A 248 10.84 -3.54 2.68
N VAL A 249 10.91 -4.06 3.90
CA VAL A 249 11.28 -5.45 4.19
C VAL A 249 10.39 -6.06 5.27
N GLY A 250 10.24 -7.37 5.26
CA GLY A 250 9.64 -8.11 6.35
C GLY A 250 10.44 -7.95 7.65
N TYR A 251 9.77 -8.04 8.78
CA TYR A 251 10.30 -7.74 10.13
C TYR A 251 11.61 -8.48 10.50
N ASP A 252 11.91 -9.59 9.84
CA ASP A 252 13.08 -10.42 10.08
C ASP A 252 14.07 -10.47 8.89
N GLN A 253 13.84 -9.66 7.83
CA GLN A 253 14.59 -9.75 6.57
C GLN A 253 15.68 -8.68 6.42
N ALA A 254 15.64 -7.58 7.19
CA ALA A 254 16.51 -6.42 7.01
C ALA A 254 18.00 -6.79 6.94
N GLU A 255 18.47 -7.64 7.87
CA GLU A 255 19.87 -8.08 7.90
C GLU A 255 20.28 -8.92 6.68
N THR A 256 19.36 -9.72 6.15
CA THR A 256 19.60 -10.52 4.96
C THR A 256 19.66 -9.64 3.71
N VAL A 257 18.76 -8.65 3.60
CA VAL A 257 18.77 -7.69 2.49
C VAL A 257 20.02 -6.82 2.53
N ARG A 258 20.48 -6.39 3.71
CA ARG A 258 21.78 -5.73 3.86
C ARG A 258 22.90 -6.55 3.26
N LYS A 259 23.01 -7.83 3.63
CA LYS A 259 24.04 -8.72 3.09
C LYS A 259 23.98 -8.89 1.58
N LEU A 260 22.78 -8.89 1.00
CA LEU A 260 22.60 -8.91 -0.46
C LEU A 260 23.18 -7.66 -1.12
N LEU A 261 22.94 -6.48 -0.55
CA LEU A 261 23.50 -5.21 -1.04
C LEU A 261 25.03 -5.19 -0.86
N GLU A 262 25.57 -5.54 0.32
CA GLU A 262 27.01 -5.63 0.61
C GLU A 262 27.73 -6.55 -0.36
N ALA A 263 27.14 -7.69 -0.69
CA ALA A 263 27.76 -8.69 -1.57
C ALA A 263 27.97 -8.19 -3.01
N THR A 264 27.26 -7.14 -3.44
CA THR A 264 27.49 -6.51 -4.76
C THR A 264 28.74 -5.64 -4.80
N GLY A 265 29.19 -5.13 -3.64
CA GLY A 265 30.29 -4.18 -3.53
C GLY A 265 30.02 -2.79 -4.10
N GLN A 266 28.75 -2.50 -4.43
CA GLN A 266 28.33 -1.26 -5.11
C GLN A 266 27.68 -0.24 -4.16
N TYR A 267 27.35 -0.64 -2.93
CA TYR A 267 26.58 0.17 -2.00
C TYR A 267 27.34 0.43 -0.71
N SER A 268 27.22 1.66 -0.20
CA SER A 268 27.72 2.10 1.10
C SER A 268 26.60 2.64 1.97
N ASN A 269 26.95 3.03 3.20
CA ASN A 269 26.05 3.66 4.15
C ASN A 269 24.69 2.93 4.27
N ILE A 270 24.74 1.60 4.37
CA ILE A 270 23.54 0.77 4.51
C ILE A 270 22.97 0.96 5.91
N GLN A 271 21.72 1.40 5.99
CA GLN A 271 21.02 1.70 7.24
C GLN A 271 19.68 0.97 7.31
N PHE A 272 19.19 0.80 8.55
CA PHE A 272 17.86 0.29 8.84
C PHE A 272 17.00 1.40 9.43
N ILE A 273 15.77 1.50 8.97
CA ILE A 273 14.76 2.41 9.51
C ILE A 273 13.69 1.54 10.16
N ALA A 274 13.39 1.83 11.42
CA ALA A 274 12.37 1.12 12.17
C ALA A 274 10.99 1.74 11.93
N ASP A 275 9.97 0.88 11.90
CA ASP A 275 8.57 1.31 11.97
C ASP A 275 8.19 1.78 13.40
N LEU A 276 6.97 2.25 13.57
CA LEU A 276 6.45 2.68 14.88
C LEU A 276 6.40 1.55 15.92
N GLY A 277 6.41 0.29 15.48
CA GLY A 277 6.50 -0.90 16.33
C GLY A 277 7.93 -1.23 16.77
N GLY A 278 8.95 -0.53 16.25
CA GLY A 278 10.36 -0.75 16.54
C GLY A 278 10.98 -1.89 15.72
N HIS A 279 10.32 -2.39 14.69
CA HIS A 279 10.86 -3.39 13.78
C HIS A 279 11.58 -2.71 12.61
N ASN A 280 12.74 -3.23 12.22
CA ASN A 280 13.44 -2.78 11.02
C ASN A 280 12.56 -3.02 9.79
N ARG A 281 11.98 -1.95 9.24
CA ARG A 281 11.01 -2.01 8.16
C ARG A 281 11.59 -1.55 6.82
N VAL A 282 12.62 -0.72 6.83
CA VAL A 282 13.24 -0.22 5.62
C VAL A 282 14.74 -0.48 5.65
N VAL A 283 15.31 -0.93 4.53
CA VAL A 283 16.73 -0.97 4.26
C VAL A 283 17.04 0.10 3.22
N THR A 284 17.94 1.01 3.55
CA THR A 284 18.39 2.08 2.65
C THR A 284 19.92 2.00 2.45
N ALA A 285 20.39 2.42 1.28
CA ALA A 285 21.81 2.45 0.94
C ALA A 285 22.12 3.52 -0.10
N VAL A 286 23.38 3.91 -0.20
CA VAL A 286 23.91 4.82 -1.22
C VAL A 286 24.70 4.01 -2.26
N TYR A 287 24.45 4.25 -3.53
CA TYR A 287 25.15 3.66 -4.65
C TYR A 287 26.46 4.44 -4.91
N GLU A 288 27.58 3.75 -4.94
CA GLU A 288 28.90 4.38 -5.10
C GLU A 288 29.34 4.59 -6.57
N GLY A 289 28.70 3.87 -7.51
CA GLY A 289 29.04 3.92 -8.93
C GLY A 289 29.71 2.69 -9.46
#